data_cb960440a4cb143df15fc00b6af45f37
#
_entry.id   cb960440a4cb143df15fc00b6af45f37
#
_cell.length_a   1.000
_cell.length_b   1.000
_cell.length_c   1.000
_cell.angle_alpha   90.00
_cell.angle_beta   90.00
_cell.angle_gamma   90.00
#
_symmetry.space_group_name_H-M   'P 1'
#
loop_
_entity.id
_entity.type
_entity.pdbx_description
1 polymer ?
#
loop_
_entity_poly.entity_id
_entity_poly.type
_entity_poly.pdbx_seq_one_letter_code
_entity_poly.pdbx_strand_id
1 'polypeptide(L)'
;MEFSVPQERKLVTELPGPRSVALQERRVRSVSRGAGTLANIYMDHGSGAILVDVDGNQLIDLGCGIGVTTIGHAHPDVAAAVSEQVAKLTHTLFTVTPYENYVRVAEKLAELTPGDFEKHSILVNSGAEAVENAVKIARKFTGRRAIVSLDHAFHGRTNLTMAMTYRPWPERAGMGPFPGELYSVPISYPFRDGLNGEEAAAKTIDYIVTHIGATEVAAFFAEPIQGDGGIIIPAPGYFAAIKKFCEENGIVFVADEIQAGIGRTGTWYSIEHHGVVPDLVTSAKGIAGGMPLAAVTGRAEIMDAVQPGGIGGTFGGNPVSTAAALAVFDLIERDNLLGEAQRVERALIARISDWAAKYPVVGEVRGKGAMFGVELVHPGTKDPNPEALTAVLKHATTHGVIALDAGSWDSVLRIMPSVVISEALIDDAATVLEDALAKLS
;
A
#
# COMPACT_ATOMS: atom_id res chain seq x y z
N MET A 1 -3.50 20.85 -14.07
CA MET A 1 -4.70 20.13 -13.54
C MET A 1 -5.59 21.16 -12.86
N GLU A 2 -6.89 21.18 -13.12
CA GLU A 2 -7.84 22.06 -12.46
C GLU A 2 -8.50 21.28 -11.31
N PHE A 3 -8.44 21.83 -10.10
CA PHE A 3 -9.02 21.23 -8.90
C PHE A 3 -10.37 21.87 -8.59
N SER A 4 -11.36 21.07 -8.24
CA SER A 4 -12.70 21.56 -7.86
C SER A 4 -12.77 22.12 -6.44
N VAL A 5 -11.71 21.92 -5.63
CA VAL A 5 -11.54 22.45 -4.28
C VAL A 5 -10.24 23.26 -4.23
N PRO A 6 -10.21 24.44 -3.60
CA PRO A 6 -8.96 25.16 -3.37
C PRO A 6 -7.93 24.29 -2.66
N GLN A 7 -6.70 24.27 -3.17
CA GLN A 7 -5.62 23.46 -2.61
C GLN A 7 -4.97 24.20 -1.44
N GLU A 8 -5.73 24.35 -0.35
CA GLU A 8 -5.32 25.01 0.89
C GLU A 8 -5.98 24.32 2.10
N ARG A 9 -5.29 24.30 3.24
CA ARG A 9 -5.87 23.89 4.52
C ARG A 9 -6.69 25.06 5.10
N LYS A 10 -7.96 24.78 5.45
CA LYS A 10 -8.85 25.80 6.00
C LYS A 10 -9.81 25.20 7.02
N LEU A 11 -9.70 25.62 8.26
CA LEU A 11 -10.61 25.19 9.32
C LEU A 11 -11.65 26.26 9.58
N VAL A 12 -12.93 25.88 9.56
CA VAL A 12 -14.09 26.73 9.84
C VAL A 12 -14.76 26.35 11.15
N THR A 13 -14.44 25.17 11.69
CA THR A 13 -14.85 24.71 13.03
C THR A 13 -13.65 24.11 13.75
N GLU A 14 -13.79 23.82 15.06
CA GLU A 14 -12.93 22.83 15.71
C GLU A 14 -13.14 21.45 15.09
N LEU A 15 -12.14 20.56 15.20
CA LEU A 15 -12.20 19.19 14.69
C LEU A 15 -12.25 18.16 15.83
N PRO A 16 -13.23 17.22 15.82
CA PRO A 16 -14.32 17.08 14.84
C PRO A 16 -15.39 18.17 14.99
N GLY A 17 -15.96 18.63 13.87
CA GLY A 17 -17.06 19.59 13.86
C GLY A 17 -18.40 18.99 14.31
N PRO A 18 -19.44 19.82 14.55
CA PRO A 18 -20.71 19.38 15.14
C PRO A 18 -21.47 18.35 14.29
N ARG A 19 -21.42 18.44 12.96
CA ARG A 19 -22.04 17.43 12.07
C ARG A 19 -21.28 16.10 12.10
N SER A 20 -19.96 16.14 12.18
CA SER A 20 -19.13 14.94 12.37
C SER A 20 -19.44 14.25 13.70
N VAL A 21 -19.60 15.00 14.79
CA VAL A 21 -20.00 14.47 16.11
C VAL A 21 -21.37 13.76 16.01
N ALA A 22 -22.36 14.39 15.39
CA ALA A 22 -23.68 13.79 15.20
C ALA A 22 -23.66 12.50 14.34
N LEU A 23 -22.80 12.47 13.31
CA LEU A 23 -22.60 11.26 12.49
C LEU A 23 -21.90 10.15 13.27
N GLN A 24 -20.94 10.49 14.14
CA GLN A 24 -20.29 9.52 15.00
C GLN A 24 -21.27 8.85 15.99
N GLU A 25 -22.22 9.58 16.55
CA GLU A 25 -23.28 9.01 17.38
C GLU A 25 -24.16 8.01 16.60
N ARG A 26 -24.51 8.34 15.35
CA ARG A 26 -25.25 7.44 14.47
C ARG A 26 -24.44 6.20 14.12
N ARG A 27 -23.16 6.36 13.81
CA ARG A 27 -22.22 5.27 13.50
C ARG A 27 -22.15 4.24 14.64
N VAL A 28 -21.98 4.70 15.87
CA VAL A 28 -21.88 3.81 17.05
C VAL A 28 -23.11 2.90 17.19
N ARG A 29 -24.28 3.36 16.73
CA ARG A 29 -25.54 2.58 16.77
C ARG A 29 -25.72 1.62 15.58
N SER A 30 -25.00 1.83 14.46
CA SER A 30 -25.32 1.16 13.19
C SER A 30 -24.16 0.38 12.58
N VAL A 31 -22.91 0.72 12.92
CA VAL A 31 -21.70 0.13 12.31
C VAL A 31 -21.01 -0.76 13.34
N SER A 32 -20.59 -1.94 12.90
CA SER A 32 -19.82 -2.86 13.75
C SER A 32 -18.58 -2.18 14.34
N ARG A 33 -18.31 -2.42 15.61
CA ARG A 33 -17.12 -1.91 16.32
C ARG A 33 -15.83 -2.38 15.67
N GLY A 34 -15.82 -3.54 15.01
CA GLY A 34 -14.67 -4.07 14.29
C GLY A 34 -14.23 -3.20 13.10
N ALA A 35 -15.12 -2.37 12.54
CA ALA A 35 -14.76 -1.34 11.56
C ALA A 35 -14.29 -0.07 12.28
N GLY A 36 -13.05 -0.06 12.76
CA GLY A 36 -12.47 1.07 13.50
C GLY A 36 -12.34 2.35 12.66
N THR A 37 -12.09 3.49 13.31
CA THR A 37 -11.74 4.77 12.68
C THR A 37 -10.56 5.40 13.40
N LEU A 38 -9.62 5.97 12.66
CA LEU A 38 -8.50 6.74 13.22
C LEU A 38 -8.94 8.14 13.63
N ALA A 39 -9.74 8.80 12.79
CA ALA A 39 -10.33 10.09 13.07
C ALA A 39 -11.86 10.01 13.05
N ASN A 40 -12.53 10.78 13.91
CA ASN A 40 -13.99 10.87 13.93
C ASN A 40 -14.48 12.10 13.12
N ILE A 41 -13.83 12.35 11.98
CA ILE A 41 -14.14 13.42 11.04
C ILE A 41 -14.75 12.77 9.80
N TYR A 42 -15.92 13.24 9.38
CA TYR A 42 -16.66 12.64 8.28
C TYR A 42 -16.48 13.46 7.02
N MET A 43 -15.90 12.83 5.98
CA MET A 43 -15.63 13.48 4.70
C MET A 43 -16.90 13.55 3.85
N ASP A 44 -17.07 14.66 3.14
CA ASP A 44 -18.14 14.89 2.19
C ASP A 44 -17.62 14.75 0.75
N HIS A 45 -16.55 15.46 0.41
CA HIS A 45 -15.91 15.38 -0.90
C HIS A 45 -14.40 15.67 -0.81
N GLY A 46 -13.70 15.58 -1.96
CA GLY A 46 -12.28 15.89 -2.04
C GLY A 46 -11.82 16.16 -3.46
N SER A 47 -10.70 16.87 -3.61
CA SER A 47 -10.07 17.09 -4.91
C SER A 47 -8.56 17.27 -4.72
N GLY A 48 -7.74 16.63 -5.56
CA GLY A 48 -6.30 16.68 -5.44
C GLY A 48 -5.81 16.11 -4.11
N ALA A 49 -5.14 16.93 -3.30
CA ALA A 49 -4.62 16.56 -1.99
C ALA A 49 -5.48 17.05 -0.81
N ILE A 50 -6.66 17.62 -1.08
CA ILE A 50 -7.57 18.17 -0.07
C ILE A 50 -8.82 17.31 0.06
N LEU A 51 -9.18 17.01 1.31
CA LEU A 51 -10.45 16.48 1.74
C LEU A 51 -11.29 17.57 2.39
N VAL A 52 -12.59 17.59 2.13
CA VAL A 52 -13.55 18.50 2.76
C VAL A 52 -14.49 17.67 3.61
N ASP A 53 -14.59 18.03 4.89
CA ASP A 53 -15.49 17.35 5.80
C ASP A 53 -16.94 17.88 5.70
N VAL A 54 -17.87 17.18 6.35
CA VAL A 54 -19.30 17.56 6.37
C VAL A 54 -19.57 18.90 7.05
N ASP A 55 -18.62 19.43 7.79
CA ASP A 55 -18.69 20.74 8.48
C ASP A 55 -18.08 21.87 7.65
N GLY A 56 -17.42 21.54 6.51
CA GLY A 56 -16.80 22.49 5.58
C GLY A 56 -15.32 22.78 5.85
N ASN A 57 -14.69 22.01 6.73
CA ASN A 57 -13.24 22.11 6.93
C ASN A 57 -12.50 21.47 5.77
N GLN A 58 -11.43 22.11 5.29
CA GLN A 58 -10.50 21.63 4.28
C GLN A 58 -9.24 21.07 4.96
N LEU A 59 -8.97 19.79 4.76
CA LEU A 59 -7.88 19.08 5.40
C LEU A 59 -6.87 18.61 4.36
N ILE A 60 -5.57 18.72 4.67
CA ILE A 60 -4.51 18.11 3.87
C ILE A 60 -4.52 16.59 4.11
N ASP A 61 -4.62 15.81 3.04
CA ASP A 61 -4.59 14.36 3.12
C ASP A 61 -3.17 13.81 2.83
N LEU A 62 -2.47 13.42 3.88
CA LEU A 62 -1.20 12.68 3.80
C LEU A 62 -1.38 11.16 3.90
N GLY A 63 -2.61 10.67 3.83
CA GLY A 63 -2.92 9.24 3.96
C GLY A 63 -3.44 8.59 2.69
N CYS A 64 -4.09 9.35 1.81
CA CYS A 64 -4.65 8.87 0.53
C CYS A 64 -5.54 7.62 0.67
N GLY A 65 -6.31 7.49 1.77
CA GLY A 65 -7.09 6.28 2.04
C GLY A 65 -6.21 5.02 2.17
N ILE A 66 -5.06 5.14 2.80
CA ILE A 66 -3.98 4.14 2.91
C ILE A 66 -3.39 3.83 1.51
N GLY A 67 -2.96 4.89 0.81
CA GLY A 67 -2.24 4.79 -0.47
C GLY A 67 -3.12 4.46 -1.69
N VAL A 68 -4.44 4.66 -1.60
CA VAL A 68 -5.38 4.37 -2.70
C VAL A 68 -5.46 5.50 -3.73
N THR A 69 -5.62 6.74 -3.28
CA THR A 69 -5.80 7.90 -4.16
C THR A 69 -4.46 8.51 -4.58
N THR A 70 -3.58 7.69 -5.16
CA THR A 70 -2.22 8.09 -5.59
C THR A 70 -2.25 9.30 -6.51
N ILE A 71 -3.19 9.36 -7.46
CA ILE A 71 -3.37 10.44 -8.44
C ILE A 71 -4.21 11.61 -7.91
N GLY A 72 -4.55 11.62 -6.62
CA GLY A 72 -5.43 12.61 -5.98
C GLY A 72 -6.89 12.19 -5.93
N HIS A 73 -7.66 12.92 -5.12
CA HIS A 73 -9.09 12.69 -4.95
C HIS A 73 -9.88 13.17 -6.16
N ALA A 74 -10.91 12.40 -6.55
CA ALA A 74 -11.92 12.74 -7.55
C ALA A 74 -11.35 13.32 -8.85
N HIS A 75 -10.31 12.66 -9.42
CA HIS A 75 -9.72 13.11 -10.66
C HIS A 75 -10.78 13.16 -11.78
N PRO A 76 -10.95 14.29 -12.51
CA PRO A 76 -12.05 14.49 -13.46
C PRO A 76 -12.06 13.44 -14.58
N ASP A 77 -10.92 13.02 -15.10
CA ASP A 77 -10.85 12.02 -16.18
C ASP A 77 -11.30 10.64 -15.70
N VAL A 78 -10.94 10.27 -14.48
CA VAL A 78 -11.42 9.00 -13.87
C VAL A 78 -12.93 9.07 -13.63
N ALA A 79 -13.43 10.19 -13.09
CA ALA A 79 -14.85 10.40 -12.87
C ALA A 79 -15.65 10.34 -14.18
N ALA A 80 -15.13 10.93 -15.28
CA ALA A 80 -15.73 10.88 -16.61
C ALA A 80 -15.76 9.45 -17.16
N ALA A 81 -14.63 8.72 -17.10
CA ALA A 81 -14.55 7.34 -17.57
C ALA A 81 -15.52 6.41 -16.83
N VAL A 82 -15.61 6.56 -15.50
CA VAL A 82 -16.57 5.83 -14.66
C VAL A 82 -18.00 6.15 -15.05
N SER A 83 -18.37 7.43 -15.20
CA SER A 83 -19.71 7.87 -15.54
C SER A 83 -20.14 7.38 -16.94
N GLU A 84 -19.26 7.43 -17.92
CA GLU A 84 -19.50 6.89 -19.25
C GLU A 84 -19.73 5.38 -19.22
N GLN A 85 -18.88 4.65 -18.48
CA GLN A 85 -18.98 3.20 -18.38
C GLN A 85 -20.25 2.74 -17.64
N VAL A 86 -20.65 3.43 -16.58
CA VAL A 86 -21.90 3.14 -15.85
C VAL A 86 -23.12 3.27 -16.79
N ALA A 87 -23.11 4.24 -17.69
CA ALA A 87 -24.20 4.42 -18.67
C ALA A 87 -24.24 3.32 -19.74
N LYS A 88 -23.13 2.62 -20.01
CA LYS A 88 -23.04 1.54 -21.01
C LYS A 88 -23.32 0.16 -20.42
N LEU A 89 -22.57 -0.20 -19.37
CA LEU A 89 -22.60 -1.54 -18.79
C LEU A 89 -21.95 -1.51 -17.40
N THR A 90 -22.73 -1.84 -16.38
CA THR A 90 -22.23 -1.88 -14.99
C THR A 90 -21.65 -3.24 -14.59
N HIS A 91 -22.20 -4.33 -15.16
CA HIS A 91 -21.76 -5.69 -14.83
C HIS A 91 -22.18 -6.71 -15.88
N THR A 92 -21.25 -7.59 -16.19
CA THR A 92 -21.45 -8.94 -16.69
C THR A 92 -20.27 -9.75 -16.21
N LEU A 93 -20.45 -10.97 -15.76
CA LEU A 93 -19.36 -11.80 -15.28
C LEU A 93 -18.41 -12.13 -16.45
N PHE A 94 -17.14 -11.67 -16.40
CA PHE A 94 -16.17 -11.84 -17.49
C PHE A 94 -16.03 -13.28 -17.96
N THR A 95 -16.09 -14.24 -17.05
CA THR A 95 -16.01 -15.67 -17.35
C THR A 95 -17.26 -16.23 -18.02
N VAL A 96 -18.37 -15.47 -18.10
CA VAL A 96 -19.61 -15.84 -18.80
C VAL A 96 -19.75 -15.07 -20.12
N THR A 97 -19.64 -13.75 -20.06
CA THR A 97 -19.69 -12.87 -21.23
C THR A 97 -18.57 -11.83 -21.13
N PRO A 98 -17.41 -12.09 -21.78
CA PRO A 98 -16.25 -11.20 -21.67
C PRO A 98 -16.50 -9.83 -22.32
N TYR A 99 -15.68 -8.84 -21.93
CA TYR A 99 -15.71 -7.47 -22.42
C TYR A 99 -14.30 -6.89 -22.54
N GLU A 100 -14.12 -5.93 -23.45
CA GLU A 100 -12.84 -5.42 -23.92
C GLU A 100 -12.00 -4.78 -22.81
N ASN A 101 -12.61 -3.97 -21.92
CA ASN A 101 -11.84 -3.25 -20.90
C ASN A 101 -11.04 -4.18 -19.96
N TYR A 102 -11.56 -5.39 -19.67
CA TYR A 102 -10.80 -6.37 -18.90
C TYR A 102 -9.53 -6.80 -19.65
N VAL A 103 -9.65 -7.07 -20.95
CA VAL A 103 -8.51 -7.47 -21.80
C VAL A 103 -7.48 -6.35 -21.86
N ARG A 104 -7.92 -5.12 -22.13
CA ARG A 104 -7.05 -3.93 -22.20
C ARG A 104 -6.29 -3.68 -20.88
N VAL A 105 -6.94 -3.85 -19.73
CA VAL A 105 -6.26 -3.74 -18.43
C VAL A 105 -5.22 -4.85 -18.26
N ALA A 106 -5.54 -6.09 -18.66
CA ALA A 106 -4.58 -7.20 -18.60
C ALA A 106 -3.37 -6.98 -19.53
N GLU A 107 -3.61 -6.48 -20.75
CA GLU A 107 -2.55 -6.11 -21.71
C GLU A 107 -1.63 -5.02 -21.11
N LYS A 108 -2.24 -3.96 -20.53
CA LYS A 108 -1.47 -2.87 -19.93
C LYS A 108 -0.66 -3.33 -18.72
N LEU A 109 -1.22 -4.17 -17.86
CA LEU A 109 -0.48 -4.76 -16.74
C LEU A 109 0.67 -5.67 -17.21
N ALA A 110 0.48 -6.42 -18.29
CA ALA A 110 1.55 -7.23 -18.89
C ALA A 110 2.69 -6.36 -19.46
N GLU A 111 2.37 -5.22 -20.07
CA GLU A 111 3.34 -4.23 -20.55
C GLU A 111 4.14 -3.61 -19.39
N LEU A 112 3.44 -3.18 -18.32
CA LEU A 112 4.02 -2.43 -17.21
C LEU A 112 4.80 -3.29 -16.21
N THR A 113 4.44 -4.56 -16.06
CA THR A 113 5.08 -5.48 -15.11
C THR A 113 6.51 -5.82 -15.56
N PRO A 114 7.53 -5.72 -14.67
CA PRO A 114 8.91 -6.02 -15.02
C PRO A 114 9.15 -7.42 -15.60
N GLY A 115 10.09 -7.55 -16.53
CA GLY A 115 10.55 -8.79 -17.18
C GLY A 115 10.13 -8.91 -18.64
N ASP A 116 10.96 -9.61 -19.43
CA ASP A 116 10.81 -9.71 -20.90
C ASP A 116 10.08 -11.01 -21.34
N PHE A 117 9.50 -11.76 -20.39
CA PHE A 117 8.73 -12.96 -20.63
C PHE A 117 7.26 -12.66 -20.90
N GLU A 118 6.56 -13.61 -21.51
CA GLU A 118 5.10 -13.54 -21.68
C GLU A 118 4.40 -13.52 -20.33
N LYS A 119 3.40 -12.63 -20.19
CA LYS A 119 2.69 -12.40 -18.95
C LYS A 119 1.19 -12.53 -19.13
N HIS A 120 0.54 -13.16 -18.16
CA HIS A 120 -0.91 -13.20 -18.05
C HIS A 120 -1.38 -12.56 -16.77
N SER A 121 -2.64 -12.12 -16.75
CA SER A 121 -3.25 -11.44 -15.61
C SER A 121 -4.62 -12.00 -15.28
N ILE A 122 -4.95 -12.02 -13.99
CA ILE A 122 -6.32 -12.16 -13.50
C ILE A 122 -6.70 -10.91 -12.73
N LEU A 123 -7.91 -10.40 -12.96
CA LEU A 123 -8.45 -9.26 -12.23
C LEU A 123 -9.43 -9.73 -11.15
N VAL A 124 -9.33 -9.12 -9.97
CA VAL A 124 -10.13 -9.37 -8.78
C VAL A 124 -10.51 -8.05 -8.12
N ASN A 125 -11.15 -8.03 -6.93
CA ASN A 125 -11.72 -6.81 -6.35
C ASN A 125 -10.84 -6.15 -5.29
N SER A 126 -9.99 -6.93 -4.63
CA SER A 126 -9.20 -6.46 -3.48
C SER A 126 -7.80 -7.05 -3.47
N GLY A 127 -6.87 -6.35 -2.80
CA GLY A 127 -5.52 -6.86 -2.61
C GLY A 127 -5.49 -8.22 -1.90
N ALA A 128 -6.36 -8.44 -0.91
CA ALA A 128 -6.46 -9.73 -0.23
C ALA A 128 -6.85 -10.85 -1.21
N GLU A 129 -7.79 -10.61 -2.14
CA GLU A 129 -8.12 -11.59 -3.19
C GLU A 129 -6.95 -11.82 -4.15
N ALA A 130 -6.18 -10.79 -4.49
CA ALA A 130 -4.99 -10.94 -5.32
C ALA A 130 -3.95 -11.84 -4.63
N VAL A 131 -3.64 -11.61 -3.35
CA VAL A 131 -2.72 -12.45 -2.57
C VAL A 131 -3.24 -13.90 -2.46
N GLU A 132 -4.54 -14.09 -2.14
CA GLU A 132 -5.18 -15.42 -2.10
C GLU A 132 -5.02 -16.17 -3.42
N ASN A 133 -5.20 -15.48 -4.57
CA ASN A 133 -5.04 -16.09 -5.88
C ASN A 133 -3.57 -16.36 -6.22
N ALA A 134 -2.64 -15.46 -5.88
CA ALA A 134 -1.21 -15.68 -6.05
C ALA A 134 -0.72 -16.92 -5.28
N VAL A 135 -1.21 -17.10 -4.03
CA VAL A 135 -0.93 -18.34 -3.26
C VAL A 135 -1.45 -19.59 -3.95
N LYS A 136 -2.69 -19.56 -4.46
CA LYS A 136 -3.27 -20.72 -5.19
C LYS A 136 -2.47 -21.04 -6.44
N ILE A 137 -2.12 -20.01 -7.21
CA ILE A 137 -1.33 -20.15 -8.46
C ILE A 137 0.05 -20.76 -8.15
N ALA A 138 0.78 -20.21 -7.19
CA ALA A 138 2.11 -20.68 -6.81
C ALA A 138 2.10 -22.13 -6.30
N ARG A 139 1.14 -22.47 -5.42
CA ARG A 139 0.96 -23.86 -4.94
C ARG A 139 0.62 -24.83 -6.07
N LYS A 140 -0.24 -24.42 -7.00
CA LYS A 140 -0.62 -25.25 -8.15
C LYS A 140 0.53 -25.46 -9.11
N PHE A 141 1.32 -24.43 -9.38
CA PHE A 141 2.48 -24.48 -10.27
C PHE A 141 3.59 -25.36 -9.70
N THR A 142 3.96 -25.15 -8.44
CA THR A 142 5.10 -25.86 -7.82
C THR A 142 4.75 -27.25 -7.27
N GLY A 143 3.49 -27.51 -6.99
CA GLY A 143 3.05 -28.70 -6.25
C GLY A 143 3.43 -28.70 -4.76
N ARG A 144 4.00 -27.58 -4.24
CA ARG A 144 4.47 -27.42 -2.87
C ARG A 144 3.43 -26.72 -1.99
N ARG A 145 3.61 -26.74 -0.67
CA ARG A 145 2.61 -26.27 0.28
C ARG A 145 2.99 -24.99 1.01
N ALA A 146 4.25 -24.87 1.42
CA ALA A 146 4.69 -23.77 2.28
C ALA A 146 4.70 -22.44 1.53
N ILE A 147 4.18 -21.41 2.19
CA ILE A 147 4.24 -20.02 1.75
C ILE A 147 5.04 -19.25 2.79
N VAL A 148 5.98 -18.47 2.33
CA VAL A 148 6.83 -17.62 3.16
C VAL A 148 6.43 -16.17 2.95
N SER A 149 6.19 -15.45 4.04
CA SER A 149 6.06 -13.99 4.08
C SER A 149 7.11 -13.41 5.03
N LEU A 150 7.37 -12.11 4.93
CA LEU A 150 8.37 -11.43 5.77
C LEU A 150 7.77 -10.99 7.11
N ASP A 151 8.59 -10.93 8.15
CA ASP A 151 8.23 -10.23 9.38
C ASP A 151 7.82 -8.80 9.06
N HIS A 152 6.93 -8.24 9.84
CA HIS A 152 6.31 -6.92 9.64
C HIS A 152 5.40 -6.78 8.40
N ALA A 153 5.21 -7.83 7.59
CA ALA A 153 4.37 -7.77 6.39
C ALA A 153 2.89 -7.62 6.69
N PHE A 154 2.17 -7.01 5.73
CA PHE A 154 0.72 -6.94 5.68
C PHE A 154 0.20 -7.37 4.30
N HIS A 155 -0.53 -8.48 4.26
CA HIS A 155 -1.04 -9.05 3.00
C HIS A 155 -2.56 -9.08 2.88
N GLY A 156 -3.28 -8.63 3.90
CA GLY A 156 -4.75 -8.52 3.88
C GLY A 156 -5.44 -9.04 5.13
N ARG A 157 -6.79 -9.10 5.06
CA ARG A 157 -7.68 -9.45 6.20
C ARG A 157 -8.64 -10.60 5.89
N THR A 158 -8.44 -11.39 4.84
CA THR A 158 -9.09 -12.70 4.68
C THR A 158 -8.41 -13.73 5.59
N ASN A 159 -9.00 -14.88 5.80
CA ASN A 159 -8.45 -15.86 6.74
C ASN A 159 -7.01 -16.29 6.40
N LEU A 160 -6.69 -16.50 5.11
CA LEU A 160 -5.34 -16.85 4.67
C LEU A 160 -4.40 -15.63 4.71
N THR A 161 -4.80 -14.49 4.16
CA THR A 161 -3.93 -13.31 4.12
C THR A 161 -3.68 -12.72 5.51
N MET A 162 -4.63 -12.87 6.44
CA MET A 162 -4.47 -12.52 7.84
C MET A 162 -3.41 -13.42 8.52
N ALA A 163 -3.34 -14.70 8.15
CA ALA A 163 -2.29 -15.61 8.62
C ALA A 163 -0.88 -15.23 8.10
N MET A 164 -0.81 -14.61 6.92
CA MET A 164 0.42 -14.07 6.32
C MET A 164 0.78 -12.67 6.84
N THR A 165 -0.14 -11.97 7.50
CA THR A 165 0.09 -10.66 8.10
C THR A 165 0.78 -10.84 9.46
N TYR A 166 1.89 -10.13 9.66
CA TYR A 166 2.77 -10.32 10.82
C TYR A 166 2.10 -9.90 12.14
N ARG A 167 1.46 -8.74 12.15
CA ARG A 167 0.96 -8.09 13.36
C ARG A 167 -0.19 -8.88 14.02
N PRO A 168 -0.07 -9.29 15.31
CA PRO A 168 -1.10 -10.06 15.98
C PRO A 168 -2.32 -9.21 16.39
N TRP A 169 -2.11 -7.98 16.84
CA TRP A 169 -3.15 -7.06 17.28
C TRP A 169 -3.14 -5.78 16.44
N PRO A 170 -4.30 -5.27 15.98
CA PRO A 170 -5.66 -5.82 16.19
C PRO A 170 -6.07 -6.89 15.16
N GLU A 171 -5.24 -7.17 14.13
CA GLU A 171 -5.65 -7.89 12.92
C GLU A 171 -5.97 -9.37 13.14
N ARG A 172 -5.20 -10.08 13.96
CA ARG A 172 -5.25 -11.55 14.09
C ARG A 172 -5.84 -12.05 15.40
N ALA A 173 -5.83 -11.23 16.44
CA ALA A 173 -6.16 -11.66 17.79
C ALA A 173 -7.58 -12.24 17.90
N GLY A 174 -7.68 -13.52 18.28
CA GLY A 174 -8.93 -14.24 18.47
C GLY A 174 -9.67 -14.62 17.20
N MET A 175 -9.07 -14.45 16.01
CA MET A 175 -9.74 -14.74 14.71
C MET A 175 -9.35 -16.09 14.09
N GLY A 176 -8.49 -16.88 14.77
CA GLY A 176 -8.12 -18.21 14.31
C GLY A 176 -9.21 -19.28 14.54
N PRO A 177 -9.02 -20.53 14.08
CA PRO A 177 -7.75 -21.03 13.51
C PRO A 177 -7.48 -20.53 12.10
N PHE A 178 -6.21 -20.31 11.78
CA PHE A 178 -5.76 -19.94 10.46
C PHE A 178 -5.31 -21.16 9.64
N PRO A 179 -5.27 -21.07 8.28
CA PRO A 179 -4.68 -22.09 7.43
C PRO A 179 -3.22 -22.34 7.83
N GLY A 180 -2.79 -23.60 7.74
CA GLY A 180 -1.40 -24.00 7.95
C GLY A 180 -0.49 -23.76 6.75
N GLU A 181 0.79 -24.09 6.92
CA GLU A 181 1.84 -23.97 5.91
C GLU A 181 2.09 -22.51 5.47
N LEU A 182 1.98 -21.59 6.42
CA LEU A 182 2.25 -20.16 6.25
C LEU A 182 3.29 -19.76 7.30
N TYR A 183 4.43 -19.25 6.84
CA TYR A 183 5.61 -18.99 7.67
C TYR A 183 6.05 -17.54 7.53
N SER A 184 6.27 -16.87 8.67
CA SER A 184 6.90 -15.56 8.72
C SER A 184 8.39 -15.72 8.94
N VAL A 185 9.22 -15.00 8.19
CA VAL A 185 10.68 -15.10 8.25
C VAL A 185 11.32 -13.71 8.42
N PRO A 186 12.52 -13.61 8.99
CA PRO A 186 13.20 -12.34 9.20
C PRO A 186 13.32 -11.52 7.91
N ILE A 187 13.17 -10.19 8.02
CA ILE A 187 13.40 -9.21 6.95
C ILE A 187 14.67 -8.41 7.24
N SER A 188 15.21 -7.73 6.21
CA SER A 188 16.16 -6.64 6.37
C SER A 188 15.45 -5.39 6.89
N TYR A 189 15.79 -4.95 8.09
CA TYR A 189 15.30 -3.72 8.69
C TYR A 189 16.50 -2.86 9.18
N PRO A 190 17.16 -2.11 8.26
CA PRO A 190 18.47 -1.48 8.55
C PRO A 190 18.50 -0.61 9.80
N PHE A 191 17.43 0.12 10.08
CA PHE A 191 17.34 0.91 11.32
C PHE A 191 17.43 0.04 12.59
N ARG A 192 16.86 -1.17 12.56
CA ARG A 192 16.79 -2.07 13.73
C ARG A 192 17.95 -3.02 13.81
N ASP A 193 18.26 -3.70 12.71
CA ASP A 193 19.25 -4.78 12.67
C ASP A 193 20.68 -4.30 12.35
N GLY A 194 20.83 -3.15 11.67
CA GLY A 194 22.12 -2.59 11.28
C GLY A 194 22.89 -3.44 10.27
N LEU A 195 22.22 -4.41 9.60
CA LEU A 195 22.84 -5.33 8.68
C LEU A 195 22.83 -4.74 7.25
N ASN A 196 23.83 -5.14 6.46
CA ASN A 196 23.76 -4.95 5.01
C ASN A 196 22.79 -5.95 4.35
N GLY A 197 22.51 -5.77 3.05
CA GLY A 197 21.52 -6.58 2.37
C GLY A 197 21.88 -8.06 2.28
N GLU A 198 23.14 -8.39 2.06
CA GLU A 198 23.62 -9.78 1.96
C GLU A 198 23.54 -10.49 3.33
N GLU A 199 23.96 -9.82 4.39
CA GLU A 199 23.89 -10.36 5.76
C GLU A 199 22.45 -10.61 6.19
N ALA A 200 21.54 -9.67 5.90
CA ALA A 200 20.13 -9.80 6.21
C ALA A 200 19.48 -10.93 5.37
N ALA A 201 19.80 -11.01 4.08
CA ALA A 201 19.31 -12.09 3.22
C ALA A 201 19.81 -13.47 3.67
N ALA A 202 21.09 -13.56 4.11
CA ALA A 202 21.63 -14.79 4.65
C ALA A 202 20.85 -15.28 5.87
N LYS A 203 20.44 -14.38 6.79
CA LYS A 203 19.58 -14.74 7.93
C LYS A 203 18.20 -15.26 7.49
N THR A 204 17.58 -14.59 6.53
CA THR A 204 16.29 -15.00 5.98
C THR A 204 16.39 -16.40 5.34
N ILE A 205 17.42 -16.62 4.53
CA ILE A 205 17.68 -17.88 3.82
C ILE A 205 17.98 -19.02 4.82
N ASP A 206 18.84 -18.75 5.80
CA ASP A 206 19.17 -19.73 6.85
C ASP A 206 17.91 -20.18 7.61
N TYR A 207 17.04 -19.22 7.96
CA TYR A 207 15.76 -19.54 8.61
C TYR A 207 14.87 -20.43 7.72
N ILE A 208 14.76 -20.12 6.43
CA ILE A 208 13.97 -20.92 5.50
C ILE A 208 14.54 -22.34 5.41
N VAL A 209 15.84 -22.47 5.23
CA VAL A 209 16.52 -23.76 5.04
C VAL A 209 16.41 -24.64 6.30
N THR A 210 16.63 -24.05 7.48
CA THR A 210 16.72 -24.80 8.75
C THR A 210 15.38 -25.10 9.40
N HIS A 211 14.33 -24.25 9.19
CA HIS A 211 13.05 -24.39 9.89
C HIS A 211 11.91 -24.85 9.00
N ILE A 212 12.00 -24.61 7.66
CA ILE A 212 10.92 -24.92 6.71
C ILE A 212 11.35 -25.99 5.73
N GLY A 213 12.57 -25.86 5.19
CA GLY A 213 13.10 -26.64 4.08
C GLY A 213 12.78 -25.95 2.74
N ALA A 214 13.80 -25.56 1.99
CA ALA A 214 13.63 -24.82 0.73
C ALA A 214 12.78 -25.58 -0.31
N THR A 215 12.86 -26.92 -0.32
CA THR A 215 12.09 -27.80 -1.22
C THR A 215 10.60 -27.83 -0.95
N GLU A 216 10.16 -27.41 0.23
CA GLU A 216 8.75 -27.37 0.61
C GLU A 216 8.09 -26.03 0.24
N VAL A 217 8.89 -24.98 -0.01
CA VAL A 217 8.39 -23.62 -0.26
C VAL A 217 7.86 -23.47 -1.68
N ALA A 218 6.58 -23.16 -1.80
CA ALA A 218 5.91 -22.85 -3.06
C ALA A 218 6.19 -21.41 -3.51
N ALA A 219 6.11 -20.45 -2.58
CA ALA A 219 6.32 -19.04 -2.89
C ALA A 219 6.90 -18.25 -1.71
N PHE A 220 7.66 -17.21 -2.08
CA PHE A 220 8.16 -16.17 -1.21
C PHE A 220 7.43 -14.87 -1.55
N PHE A 221 6.66 -14.33 -0.59
CA PHE A 221 5.92 -13.08 -0.72
C PHE A 221 6.69 -11.94 -0.07
N ALA A 222 6.85 -10.84 -0.80
CA ALA A 222 7.53 -9.65 -0.30
C ALA A 222 6.84 -8.37 -0.77
N GLU A 223 6.56 -7.45 0.18
CA GLU A 223 6.38 -6.04 -0.14
C GLU A 223 7.77 -5.45 -0.41
N PRO A 224 8.07 -4.87 -1.58
CA PRO A 224 9.40 -4.27 -1.84
C PRO A 224 9.72 -3.09 -0.94
N ILE A 225 8.68 -2.37 -0.51
CA ILE A 225 8.68 -1.43 0.61
C ILE A 225 7.48 -1.81 1.47
N GLN A 226 7.72 -2.27 2.70
CA GLN A 226 6.63 -2.65 3.57
C GLN A 226 5.88 -1.44 4.10
N GLY A 227 4.60 -1.36 3.77
CA GLY A 227 3.78 -0.22 4.12
C GLY A 227 3.37 -0.20 5.60
N ASP A 228 2.47 -1.09 5.96
CA ASP A 228 1.93 -1.18 7.33
C ASP A 228 2.98 -1.59 8.35
N GLY A 229 4.02 -2.32 7.92
CA GLY A 229 5.18 -2.66 8.74
C GLY A 229 6.00 -1.47 9.23
N GLY A 230 5.84 -0.28 8.61
CA GLY A 230 6.50 0.95 9.01
C GLY A 230 7.34 1.61 7.91
N ILE A 231 6.94 1.51 6.67
CA ILE A 231 7.71 1.99 5.50
C ILE A 231 9.15 1.43 5.52
N ILE A 232 9.23 0.13 5.73
CA ILE A 232 10.54 -0.55 5.81
C ILE A 232 11.08 -0.72 4.38
N ILE A 233 12.25 -0.16 4.13
CA ILE A 233 13.01 -0.30 2.90
C ILE A 233 14.19 -1.23 3.20
N PRO A 234 14.22 -2.46 2.66
CA PRO A 234 15.35 -3.37 2.86
C PRO A 234 16.66 -2.82 2.33
N ALA A 235 17.77 -3.20 2.97
CA ALA A 235 19.09 -2.76 2.57
C ALA A 235 19.41 -3.18 1.11
N PRO A 236 20.17 -2.38 0.38
CA PRO A 236 20.60 -2.70 -1.00
C PRO A 236 21.21 -4.10 -1.09
N GLY A 237 20.83 -4.87 -2.10
CA GLY A 237 21.28 -6.25 -2.31
C GLY A 237 20.41 -7.34 -1.65
N TYR A 238 19.55 -6.99 -0.67
CA TYR A 238 18.69 -7.97 0.01
C TYR A 238 17.82 -8.76 -0.97
N PHE A 239 16.98 -8.09 -1.76
CA PHE A 239 16.09 -8.78 -2.68
C PHE A 239 16.80 -9.47 -3.84
N ALA A 240 17.98 -8.97 -4.26
CA ALA A 240 18.78 -9.65 -5.26
C ALA A 240 19.26 -11.03 -4.76
N ALA A 241 19.70 -11.12 -3.51
CA ALA A 241 20.12 -12.36 -2.87
C ALA A 241 18.93 -13.32 -2.65
N ILE A 242 17.78 -12.79 -2.19
CA ILE A 242 16.55 -13.58 -2.01
C ILE A 242 16.03 -14.11 -3.36
N LYS A 243 15.98 -13.27 -4.41
CA LYS A 243 15.53 -13.71 -5.73
C LYS A 243 16.41 -14.82 -6.30
N LYS A 244 17.73 -14.69 -6.17
CA LYS A 244 18.69 -15.72 -6.55
C LYS A 244 18.40 -17.05 -5.82
N PHE A 245 18.21 -16.99 -4.51
CA PHE A 245 17.85 -18.17 -3.71
C PHE A 245 16.53 -18.80 -4.17
N CYS A 246 15.51 -18.00 -4.48
CA CYS A 246 14.24 -18.48 -5.01
C CYS A 246 14.42 -19.22 -6.36
N GLU A 247 15.20 -18.64 -7.27
CA GLU A 247 15.50 -19.25 -8.58
C GLU A 247 16.23 -20.57 -8.45
N GLU A 248 17.28 -20.64 -7.63
CA GLU A 248 18.06 -21.86 -7.39
C GLU A 248 17.24 -23.00 -6.78
N ASN A 249 16.14 -22.67 -6.08
CA ASN A 249 15.30 -23.65 -5.39
C ASN A 249 13.91 -23.83 -6.04
N GLY A 250 13.62 -23.18 -7.17
CA GLY A 250 12.32 -23.26 -7.85
C GLY A 250 11.16 -22.73 -6.99
N ILE A 251 11.40 -21.67 -6.23
CA ILE A 251 10.42 -20.95 -5.40
C ILE A 251 9.89 -19.78 -6.20
N VAL A 252 8.56 -19.63 -6.27
CA VAL A 252 7.93 -18.47 -6.95
C VAL A 252 8.14 -17.21 -6.12
N PHE A 253 8.84 -16.22 -6.67
CA PHE A 253 9.01 -14.92 -6.02
C PHE A 253 7.84 -14.00 -6.37
N VAL A 254 7.06 -13.59 -5.37
CA VAL A 254 5.88 -12.74 -5.51
C VAL A 254 6.18 -11.36 -4.92
N ALA A 255 6.14 -10.33 -5.76
CA ALA A 255 6.19 -8.94 -5.29
C ALA A 255 4.77 -8.48 -4.96
N ASP A 256 4.52 -8.19 -3.69
CA ASP A 256 3.27 -7.56 -3.25
C ASP A 256 3.39 -6.05 -3.41
N GLU A 257 2.91 -5.56 -4.53
CA GLU A 257 2.94 -4.14 -4.93
C GLU A 257 1.62 -3.41 -4.64
N ILE A 258 0.77 -4.00 -3.82
CA ILE A 258 -0.56 -3.46 -3.51
C ILE A 258 -0.48 -2.03 -2.96
N GLN A 259 0.51 -1.73 -2.13
CA GLN A 259 0.64 -0.39 -1.53
C GLN A 259 1.72 0.48 -2.20
N ALA A 260 2.85 -0.10 -2.59
CA ALA A 260 4.00 0.63 -3.08
C ALA A 260 4.05 0.78 -4.62
N GLY A 261 3.24 0.00 -5.34
CA GLY A 261 3.17 0.01 -6.80
C GLY A 261 2.31 1.13 -7.40
N ILE A 262 2.09 1.02 -8.69
CA ILE A 262 1.25 1.92 -9.50
C ILE A 262 1.64 3.40 -9.30
N GLY A 263 2.92 3.71 -9.52
CA GLY A 263 3.46 5.07 -9.51
C GLY A 263 3.74 5.68 -8.14
N ARG A 264 3.36 5.03 -7.02
CA ARG A 264 3.52 5.55 -5.66
C ARG A 264 4.94 5.96 -5.32
N THR A 265 5.93 5.17 -5.77
CA THR A 265 7.35 5.35 -5.44
C THR A 265 8.18 5.98 -6.57
N GLY A 266 7.54 6.45 -7.65
CA GLY A 266 8.21 7.09 -8.78
C GLY A 266 8.68 6.12 -9.88
N THR A 267 8.26 4.86 -9.80
CA THR A 267 8.33 3.82 -10.81
C THR A 267 6.95 3.17 -10.91
N TRP A 268 6.68 2.37 -11.94
CA TRP A 268 5.43 1.63 -12.02
C TRP A 268 5.29 0.65 -10.85
N TYR A 269 6.37 -0.06 -10.54
CA TYR A 269 6.44 -1.00 -9.42
C TYR A 269 7.66 -0.73 -8.55
N SER A 270 7.51 -0.78 -7.25
CA SER A 270 8.58 -0.44 -6.31
C SER A 270 9.75 -1.45 -6.32
N ILE A 271 9.51 -2.69 -6.77
CA ILE A 271 10.55 -3.71 -6.92
C ILE A 271 11.64 -3.29 -7.93
N GLU A 272 11.32 -2.39 -8.87
CA GLU A 272 12.26 -1.84 -9.84
C GLU A 272 13.43 -1.11 -9.15
N HIS A 273 13.20 -0.48 -7.99
CA HIS A 273 14.27 0.16 -7.21
C HIS A 273 15.32 -0.82 -6.70
N HIS A 274 14.98 -2.10 -6.63
CA HIS A 274 15.87 -3.16 -6.17
C HIS A 274 16.56 -3.92 -7.34
N GLY A 275 16.23 -3.57 -8.59
CA GLY A 275 16.77 -4.24 -9.78
C GLY A 275 16.37 -5.72 -9.90
N VAL A 276 15.23 -6.11 -9.35
CA VAL A 276 14.75 -7.49 -9.29
C VAL A 276 13.50 -7.66 -10.16
N VAL A 277 13.45 -8.75 -10.93
CA VAL A 277 12.30 -9.13 -11.73
C VAL A 277 11.53 -10.24 -11.00
N PRO A 278 10.29 -9.98 -10.54
CA PRO A 278 9.47 -10.97 -9.85
C PRO A 278 8.87 -11.97 -10.83
N ASP A 279 8.43 -13.12 -10.31
CA ASP A 279 7.70 -14.11 -11.10
C ASP A 279 6.21 -13.78 -11.15
N LEU A 280 5.65 -13.27 -10.06
CA LEU A 280 4.30 -12.73 -9.94
C LEU A 280 4.31 -11.37 -9.25
N VAL A 281 3.37 -10.52 -9.60
CA VAL A 281 3.09 -9.21 -8.97
C VAL A 281 1.63 -9.18 -8.55
N THR A 282 1.35 -8.74 -7.32
CA THR A 282 -0.01 -8.37 -6.90
C THR A 282 -0.18 -6.86 -6.92
N SER A 283 -1.24 -6.36 -7.55
CA SER A 283 -1.55 -4.93 -7.68
C SER A 283 -2.95 -4.64 -7.16
N ALA A 284 -3.13 -3.50 -6.48
CA ALA A 284 -4.44 -2.98 -6.05
C ALA A 284 -4.35 -1.48 -5.73
N LYS A 285 -5.15 -1.00 -4.77
CA LYS A 285 -5.13 0.39 -4.25
C LYS A 285 -5.08 1.45 -5.36
N GLY A 286 -3.89 1.93 -5.72
CA GLY A 286 -3.70 2.98 -6.73
C GLY A 286 -4.19 2.64 -8.14
N ILE A 287 -4.42 1.37 -8.43
CA ILE A 287 -4.69 0.85 -9.78
C ILE A 287 -5.93 1.46 -10.48
N ALA A 288 -6.95 1.86 -9.71
CA ALA A 288 -8.23 2.31 -10.26
C ALA A 288 -8.78 3.60 -9.60
N GLY A 289 -7.88 4.45 -9.06
CA GLY A 289 -8.23 5.79 -8.55
C GLY A 289 -9.33 5.83 -7.49
N GLY A 290 -9.48 4.76 -6.70
CA GLY A 290 -10.49 4.61 -5.66
C GLY A 290 -11.57 3.56 -5.95
N MET A 291 -11.70 3.07 -7.20
CA MET A 291 -12.60 1.98 -7.52
C MET A 291 -12.01 0.62 -7.10
N PRO A 292 -12.85 -0.33 -6.60
CA PRO A 292 -12.37 -1.66 -6.21
C PRO A 292 -11.83 -2.43 -7.40
N LEU A 293 -10.52 -2.63 -7.45
CA LEU A 293 -9.84 -3.46 -8.44
C LEU A 293 -8.50 -3.94 -7.86
N ALA A 294 -8.15 -5.16 -8.19
CA ALA A 294 -6.83 -5.73 -7.95
C ALA A 294 -6.48 -6.74 -9.05
N ALA A 295 -5.22 -7.10 -9.15
CA ALA A 295 -4.74 -8.05 -10.14
C ALA A 295 -3.62 -8.93 -9.59
N VAL A 296 -3.46 -10.11 -10.18
CA VAL A 296 -2.21 -10.88 -10.19
C VAL A 296 -1.73 -10.91 -11.62
N THR A 297 -0.50 -10.48 -11.84
CA THR A 297 0.16 -10.49 -13.15
C THR A 297 1.51 -11.17 -13.04
N GLY A 298 1.87 -12.02 -13.97
CA GLY A 298 3.20 -12.64 -13.97
C GLY A 298 3.41 -13.61 -15.10
N ARG A 299 4.44 -14.43 -14.98
CA ARG A 299 4.86 -15.41 -16.01
C ARG A 299 3.69 -16.24 -16.47
N ALA A 300 3.46 -16.30 -17.79
CA ALA A 300 2.34 -17.04 -18.37
C ALA A 300 2.33 -18.50 -17.94
N GLU A 301 3.50 -19.16 -17.93
CA GLU A 301 3.60 -20.57 -17.50
C GLU A 301 3.21 -20.80 -16.03
N ILE A 302 3.40 -19.81 -15.16
CA ILE A 302 2.99 -19.88 -13.76
C ILE A 302 1.49 -19.58 -13.64
N MET A 303 1.02 -18.52 -14.28
CA MET A 303 -0.39 -18.11 -14.25
C MET A 303 -1.31 -19.19 -14.83
N ASP A 304 -0.91 -19.86 -15.91
CA ASP A 304 -1.70 -20.87 -16.62
C ASP A 304 -1.59 -22.29 -16.00
N ALA A 305 -0.85 -22.45 -14.92
CA ALA A 305 -0.83 -23.73 -14.18
C ALA A 305 -2.21 -24.06 -13.58
N VAL A 306 -3.07 -23.07 -13.39
CA VAL A 306 -4.42 -23.26 -12.89
C VAL A 306 -5.37 -23.59 -14.04
N GLN A 307 -6.14 -24.66 -13.89
CA GLN A 307 -7.13 -25.09 -14.87
C GLN A 307 -8.23 -24.03 -15.09
N PRO A 308 -8.84 -23.96 -16.29
CA PRO A 308 -9.98 -23.08 -16.55
C PRO A 308 -11.07 -23.18 -15.47
N GLY A 309 -11.52 -22.02 -14.95
CA GLY A 309 -12.51 -21.94 -13.88
C GLY A 309 -11.96 -22.16 -12.46
N GLY A 310 -10.66 -22.40 -12.30
CA GLY A 310 -10.02 -22.63 -10.99
C GLY A 310 -9.80 -21.34 -10.16
N ILE A 311 -9.77 -20.19 -10.81
CA ILE A 311 -9.65 -18.86 -10.19
C ILE A 311 -10.64 -17.89 -10.84
N GLY A 312 -11.06 -16.87 -10.10
CA GLY A 312 -12.05 -15.87 -10.57
C GLY A 312 -12.87 -15.32 -9.42
N GLY A 313 -13.90 -14.55 -9.75
CA GLY A 313 -14.84 -13.96 -8.83
C GLY A 313 -15.92 -13.18 -9.59
N THR A 314 -17.14 -13.16 -9.05
CA THR A 314 -18.32 -12.56 -9.73
C THR A 314 -18.08 -11.12 -10.17
N PHE A 315 -17.41 -10.31 -9.36
CA PHE A 315 -17.17 -8.89 -9.62
C PHE A 315 -15.73 -8.58 -10.04
N GLY A 316 -14.85 -9.57 -10.09
CA GLY A 316 -13.45 -9.38 -10.45
C GLY A 316 -13.28 -8.75 -11.84
N GLY A 317 -12.56 -7.64 -11.91
CA GLY A 317 -12.38 -6.88 -13.14
C GLY A 317 -13.67 -6.20 -13.63
N ASN A 318 -14.55 -5.76 -12.74
CA ASN A 318 -15.80 -5.07 -13.06
C ASN A 318 -15.61 -4.00 -14.15
N PRO A 319 -16.55 -3.87 -15.13
CA PRO A 319 -16.45 -2.91 -16.23
C PRO A 319 -16.17 -1.46 -15.79
N VAL A 320 -16.79 -1.04 -14.68
CA VAL A 320 -16.62 0.33 -14.15
C VAL A 320 -15.21 0.52 -13.56
N SER A 321 -14.75 -0.48 -12.81
CA SER A 321 -13.40 -0.44 -12.21
C SER A 321 -12.29 -0.54 -13.27
N THR A 322 -12.50 -1.33 -14.33
CA THR A 322 -11.53 -1.42 -15.44
C THR A 322 -11.48 -0.16 -16.28
N ALA A 323 -12.62 0.54 -16.49
CA ALA A 323 -12.63 1.84 -17.12
C ALA A 323 -11.85 2.89 -16.29
N ALA A 324 -12.05 2.87 -14.97
CA ALA A 324 -11.28 3.71 -14.05
C ALA A 324 -9.77 3.42 -14.12
N ALA A 325 -9.37 2.14 -14.15
CA ALA A 325 -7.96 1.73 -14.22
C ALA A 325 -7.29 2.19 -15.52
N LEU A 326 -7.96 2.05 -16.67
CA LEU A 326 -7.43 2.55 -17.94
C LEU A 326 -7.21 4.06 -17.90
N ALA A 327 -8.15 4.82 -17.33
CA ALA A 327 -7.98 6.26 -17.15
C ALA A 327 -6.81 6.59 -16.21
N VAL A 328 -6.58 5.79 -15.15
CA VAL A 328 -5.43 5.96 -14.23
C VAL A 328 -4.11 5.72 -14.97
N PHE A 329 -4.00 4.66 -15.76
CA PHE A 329 -2.78 4.36 -16.51
C PHE A 329 -2.46 5.48 -17.52
N ASP A 330 -3.48 5.91 -18.28
CA ASP A 330 -3.33 7.02 -19.22
C ASP A 330 -2.89 8.31 -18.54
N LEU A 331 -3.42 8.62 -17.35
CA LEU A 331 -3.03 9.79 -16.56
C LEU A 331 -1.57 9.72 -16.08
N ILE A 332 -1.15 8.57 -15.56
CA ILE A 332 0.23 8.40 -15.06
C ILE A 332 1.23 8.66 -16.19
N GLU A 333 0.95 8.17 -17.40
CA GLU A 333 1.82 8.37 -18.57
C GLU A 333 1.72 9.80 -19.12
N ARG A 334 0.50 10.27 -19.42
CA ARG A 334 0.26 11.57 -20.04
C ARG A 334 0.79 12.74 -19.22
N ASP A 335 0.55 12.70 -17.91
CA ASP A 335 0.90 13.80 -17.00
C ASP A 335 2.22 13.56 -16.27
N ASN A 336 2.98 12.53 -16.67
CA ASN A 336 4.28 12.16 -16.06
C ASN A 336 4.22 12.03 -14.53
N LEU A 337 3.20 11.35 -14.01
CA LEU A 337 2.99 11.27 -12.57
C LEU A 337 4.08 10.47 -11.84
N LEU A 338 4.86 9.63 -12.54
CA LEU A 338 6.06 9.02 -11.98
C LEU A 338 7.10 10.09 -11.63
N GLY A 339 7.29 11.09 -12.54
CA GLY A 339 8.15 12.25 -12.28
C GLY A 339 7.63 13.14 -11.15
N GLU A 340 6.30 13.26 -11.01
CA GLU A 340 5.66 13.98 -9.91
C GLU A 340 5.89 13.27 -8.56
N ALA A 341 5.83 11.94 -8.51
CA ALA A 341 6.19 11.20 -7.29
C ALA A 341 7.66 11.47 -6.87
N GLN A 342 8.57 11.55 -7.83
CA GLN A 342 9.97 11.93 -7.55
C GLN A 342 10.11 13.39 -7.13
N ARG A 343 9.26 14.32 -7.63
CA ARG A 343 9.20 15.71 -7.15
C ARG A 343 8.75 15.74 -5.68
N VAL A 344 7.70 14.98 -5.34
CA VAL A 344 7.22 14.84 -3.95
C VAL A 344 8.30 14.28 -3.04
N GLU A 345 9.07 13.25 -3.49
CA GLU A 345 10.23 12.72 -2.76
C GLU A 345 11.23 13.83 -2.42
N ARG A 346 11.65 14.61 -3.42
CA ARG A 346 12.61 15.71 -3.20
C ARG A 346 12.08 16.75 -2.23
N ALA A 347 10.81 17.13 -2.35
CA ALA A 347 10.17 18.10 -1.46
C ALA A 347 10.08 17.59 -0.01
N LEU A 348 9.70 16.32 0.18
CA LEU A 348 9.67 15.69 1.50
C LEU A 348 11.08 15.57 2.10
N ILE A 349 12.07 15.09 1.34
CA ILE A 349 13.46 15.01 1.81
C ILE A 349 13.96 16.40 2.25
N ALA A 350 13.76 17.43 1.43
CA ALA A 350 14.18 18.80 1.75
C ALA A 350 13.53 19.33 3.05
N ARG A 351 12.34 18.85 3.39
CA ARG A 351 11.55 19.38 4.50
C ARG A 351 11.66 18.58 5.81
N ILE A 352 11.85 17.26 5.73
CA ILE A 352 11.77 16.39 6.90
C ILE A 352 13.03 15.55 7.19
N SER A 353 14.06 15.56 6.33
CA SER A 353 15.23 14.69 6.49
C SER A 353 16.08 15.00 7.73
N ASP A 354 16.05 16.23 8.22
CA ASP A 354 16.79 16.66 9.41
C ASP A 354 16.05 16.41 10.73
N TRP A 355 14.81 15.90 10.69
CA TRP A 355 14.00 15.70 11.89
C TRP A 355 14.65 14.78 12.91
N ALA A 356 15.39 13.74 12.48
CA ALA A 356 16.10 12.85 13.36
C ALA A 356 17.26 13.54 14.13
N ALA A 357 17.85 14.57 13.52
CA ALA A 357 18.87 15.39 14.20
C ALA A 357 18.25 16.49 15.07
N LYS A 358 17.06 16.97 14.70
CA LYS A 358 16.40 18.12 15.33
C LYS A 358 15.52 17.72 16.52
N TYR A 359 14.86 16.56 16.43
CA TYR A 359 13.90 16.09 17.45
C TYR A 359 14.36 14.76 18.05
N PRO A 360 14.77 14.71 19.32
CA PRO A 360 15.24 13.46 19.98
C PRO A 360 14.24 12.30 19.96
N VAL A 361 12.96 12.58 19.78
CA VAL A 361 11.90 11.56 19.65
C VAL A 361 11.88 10.90 18.28
N VAL A 362 12.59 11.44 17.27
CA VAL A 362 12.68 10.89 15.92
C VAL A 362 13.96 10.05 15.79
N GLY A 363 13.79 8.74 15.55
CA GLY A 363 14.91 7.82 15.34
C GLY A 363 15.42 7.79 13.91
N GLU A 364 14.50 7.80 12.92
CA GLU A 364 14.82 7.75 11.50
C GLU A 364 13.72 8.38 10.66
N VAL A 365 14.12 8.98 9.53
CA VAL A 365 13.21 9.33 8.42
C VAL A 365 13.64 8.52 7.21
N ARG A 366 12.70 7.78 6.61
CA ARG A 366 12.94 6.95 5.42
C ARG A 366 11.78 7.03 4.45
N GLY A 367 12.03 6.82 3.18
CA GLY A 367 10.96 6.83 2.19
C GLY A 367 11.44 6.77 0.76
N LYS A 368 10.48 6.64 -0.18
CA LYS A 368 10.69 6.64 -1.61
C LYS A 368 9.45 7.19 -2.32
N GLY A 369 9.64 8.09 -3.30
CA GLY A 369 8.53 8.74 -4.00
C GLY A 369 7.61 9.49 -3.04
N ALA A 370 6.32 9.19 -3.11
CA ALA A 370 5.30 9.74 -2.22
C ALA A 370 4.94 8.77 -1.07
N MET A 371 5.94 8.09 -0.46
CA MET A 371 5.75 7.10 0.59
C MET A 371 6.88 7.21 1.62
N PHE A 372 6.61 7.85 2.77
CA PHE A 372 7.58 8.12 3.82
C PHE A 372 7.10 7.62 5.18
N GLY A 373 8.07 7.25 6.02
CA GLY A 373 7.89 6.90 7.42
C GLY A 373 8.84 7.68 8.31
N VAL A 374 8.33 8.17 9.44
CA VAL A 374 9.12 8.77 10.51
C VAL A 374 9.04 7.85 11.72
N GLU A 375 10.13 7.19 12.04
CA GLU A 375 10.22 6.28 13.19
C GLU A 375 10.32 7.08 14.48
N LEU A 376 9.36 6.90 15.40
CA LEU A 376 9.34 7.55 16.70
C LEU A 376 9.88 6.62 17.77
N VAL A 377 10.82 7.12 18.58
CA VAL A 377 11.54 6.36 19.58
C VAL A 377 11.57 7.08 20.92
N HIS A 378 11.83 6.35 21.99
CA HIS A 378 12.21 6.99 23.25
C HIS A 378 13.58 7.66 23.08
N PRO A 379 13.74 8.94 23.49
CA PRO A 379 14.97 9.70 23.26
C PRO A 379 16.23 8.97 23.73
N GLY A 380 17.25 8.93 22.86
CA GLY A 380 18.52 8.27 23.14
C GLY A 380 18.52 6.75 22.96
N THR A 381 17.42 6.17 22.51
CA THR A 381 17.29 4.72 22.26
C THR A 381 16.78 4.44 20.86
N LYS A 382 16.63 3.15 20.52
CA LYS A 382 15.85 2.70 19.36
C LYS A 382 14.49 2.09 19.77
N ASP A 383 14.12 2.16 21.05
CA ASP A 383 12.88 1.58 21.54
C ASP A 383 11.67 2.33 20.99
N PRO A 384 10.63 1.62 20.47
CA PRO A 384 9.44 2.25 19.89
C PRO A 384 8.70 3.14 20.89
N ASN A 385 8.15 4.26 20.40
CA ASN A 385 7.38 5.21 21.21
C ASN A 385 5.96 5.43 20.65
N PRO A 386 5.01 4.51 20.90
CA PRO A 386 3.64 4.61 20.41
C PRO A 386 2.86 5.78 21.00
N GLU A 387 3.17 6.21 22.24
CA GLU A 387 2.56 7.35 22.87
C GLU A 387 2.89 8.65 22.11
N ALA A 388 4.14 8.79 21.65
CA ALA A 388 4.55 9.92 20.82
C ALA A 388 3.78 9.93 19.50
N LEU A 389 3.64 8.78 18.82
CA LEU A 389 2.86 8.70 17.58
C LEU A 389 1.40 9.10 17.81
N THR A 390 0.77 8.59 18.86
CA THR A 390 -0.60 8.95 19.22
C THR A 390 -0.75 10.46 19.42
N ALA A 391 0.19 11.09 20.11
CA ALA A 391 0.18 12.55 20.35
C ALA A 391 0.34 13.34 19.04
N VAL A 392 1.28 12.93 18.16
CA VAL A 392 1.50 13.55 16.85
C VAL A 392 0.27 13.45 15.97
N LEU A 393 -0.33 12.27 15.85
CA LEU A 393 -1.53 12.04 15.03
C LEU A 393 -2.73 12.83 15.54
N LYS A 394 -2.92 12.90 16.86
CA LYS A 394 -3.98 13.70 17.46
C LYS A 394 -3.78 15.18 17.17
N HIS A 395 -2.55 15.69 17.30
CA HIS A 395 -2.23 17.09 16.99
C HIS A 395 -2.49 17.36 15.50
N ALA A 396 -1.94 16.55 14.60
CA ALA A 396 -2.13 16.67 13.15
C ALA A 396 -3.62 16.74 12.79
N THR A 397 -4.40 15.77 13.27
CA THR A 397 -5.83 15.68 12.99
C THR A 397 -6.60 16.90 13.46
N THR A 398 -6.34 17.40 14.68
CA THR A 398 -7.01 18.59 15.21
C THR A 398 -6.59 19.90 14.52
N HIS A 399 -5.47 19.87 13.78
CA HIS A 399 -4.98 21.00 12.98
C HIS A 399 -5.19 20.83 11.48
N GLY A 400 -6.05 19.88 11.07
CA GLY A 400 -6.45 19.72 9.66
C GLY A 400 -5.44 19.01 8.76
N VAL A 401 -4.62 18.14 9.34
CA VAL A 401 -3.72 17.25 8.60
C VAL A 401 -4.05 15.80 8.92
N ILE A 402 -4.37 15.03 7.90
CA ILE A 402 -4.63 13.57 8.03
C ILE A 402 -3.34 12.84 7.70
N ALA A 403 -2.71 12.27 8.74
CA ALA A 403 -1.58 11.35 8.62
C ALA A 403 -1.96 9.99 9.23
N LEU A 404 -1.14 8.97 9.02
CA LEU A 404 -1.46 7.60 9.41
C LEU A 404 -0.40 7.03 10.36
N ASP A 405 -0.84 6.05 11.15
CA ASP A 405 0.04 5.17 11.90
C ASP A 405 0.60 4.05 11.01
N ALA A 406 1.75 3.54 11.39
CA ALA A 406 2.36 2.32 10.86
C ALA A 406 3.36 1.75 11.88
N GLY A 407 3.96 0.61 11.49
CA GLY A 407 4.93 -0.09 12.32
C GLY A 407 4.29 -1.14 13.23
N SER A 408 4.97 -2.27 13.39
CA SER A 408 4.50 -3.37 14.25
C SER A 408 4.35 -2.99 15.72
N TRP A 409 4.89 -1.84 16.11
CA TRP A 409 4.85 -1.29 17.47
C TRP A 409 4.08 0.03 17.56
N ASP A 410 3.26 0.39 16.54
CA ASP A 410 2.52 1.66 16.50
C ASP A 410 3.41 2.90 16.74
N SER A 411 4.61 2.92 16.14
CA SER A 411 5.61 3.96 16.38
C SER A 411 6.11 4.67 15.11
N VAL A 412 5.49 4.43 13.97
CA VAL A 412 5.88 5.06 12.71
C VAL A 412 4.78 6.00 12.21
N LEU A 413 5.11 7.29 12.09
CA LEU A 413 4.26 8.24 11.41
C LEU A 413 4.38 8.01 9.89
N ARG A 414 3.28 7.65 9.24
CA ARG A 414 3.22 7.37 7.80
C ARG A 414 2.71 8.59 7.04
N ILE A 415 3.50 9.03 6.06
CA ILE A 415 3.25 10.17 5.19
C ILE A 415 3.17 9.65 3.76
N MET A 416 1.96 9.60 3.19
CA MET A 416 1.68 9.06 1.86
C MET A 416 0.75 9.99 1.07
N PRO A 417 1.16 11.23 0.77
CA PRO A 417 0.33 12.17 0.02
C PRO A 417 0.05 11.66 -1.40
N SER A 418 -0.93 12.26 -2.08
CA SER A 418 -1.07 12.10 -3.51
C SER A 418 0.15 12.68 -4.24
N VAL A 419 0.50 12.12 -5.41
CA VAL A 419 1.64 12.61 -6.20
C VAL A 419 1.39 13.99 -6.78
N VAL A 420 0.15 14.46 -6.79
CA VAL A 420 -0.25 15.78 -7.26
C VAL A 420 -0.25 16.86 -6.17
N ILE A 421 0.17 16.53 -4.95
CA ILE A 421 0.28 17.51 -3.85
C ILE A 421 1.29 18.60 -4.20
N SER A 422 0.97 19.85 -3.87
CA SER A 422 1.91 20.97 -4.06
C SER A 422 2.97 21.03 -2.95
N GLU A 423 4.11 21.65 -3.24
CA GLU A 423 5.15 21.88 -2.23
C GLU A 423 4.65 22.76 -1.07
N ALA A 424 3.78 23.71 -1.37
CA ALA A 424 3.17 24.57 -0.34
C ALA A 424 2.31 23.75 0.65
N LEU A 425 1.55 22.75 0.17
CA LEU A 425 0.79 21.85 1.04
C LEU A 425 1.69 20.92 1.84
N ILE A 426 2.80 20.44 1.25
CA ILE A 426 3.80 19.64 1.95
C ILE A 426 4.41 20.47 3.09
N ASP A 427 4.77 21.73 2.83
CA ASP A 427 5.37 22.63 3.82
C ASP A 427 4.38 22.98 4.95
N ASP A 428 3.13 23.28 4.61
CA ASP A 428 2.08 23.54 5.62
C ASP A 428 1.82 22.31 6.50
N ALA A 429 1.68 21.13 5.90
CA ALA A 429 1.48 19.89 6.65
C ALA A 429 2.69 19.55 7.53
N ALA A 430 3.91 19.68 7.01
CA ALA A 430 5.13 19.45 7.76
C ALA A 430 5.27 20.42 8.94
N THR A 431 4.88 21.69 8.79
CA THR A 431 4.85 22.67 9.90
C THR A 431 3.93 22.20 11.03
N VAL A 432 2.74 21.70 10.71
CA VAL A 432 1.82 21.14 11.73
C VAL A 432 2.42 19.93 12.45
N LEU A 433 3.11 19.05 11.71
CA LEU A 433 3.77 17.87 12.29
C LEU A 433 4.97 18.27 13.17
N GLU A 434 5.77 19.25 12.74
CA GLU A 434 6.88 19.78 13.53
C GLU A 434 6.42 20.42 14.85
N ASP A 435 5.31 21.15 14.84
CA ASP A 435 4.71 21.70 16.06
C ASP A 435 4.36 20.62 17.08
N ALA A 436 3.97 19.42 16.61
CA ALA A 436 3.71 18.30 17.49
C ALA A 436 5.02 17.68 18.02
N LEU A 437 6.01 17.47 17.14
CA LEU A 437 7.30 16.90 17.51
C LEU A 437 8.06 17.79 18.51
N ALA A 438 8.03 19.11 18.32
CA ALA A 438 8.65 20.07 19.22
C ALA A 438 8.09 20.06 20.64
N LYS A 439 6.84 19.65 20.83
CA LYS A 439 6.20 19.50 22.16
C LYS A 439 6.60 18.21 22.89
N LEU A 440 7.18 17.25 22.16
CA LEU A 440 7.59 15.94 22.67
C LEU A 440 9.13 15.83 22.88
N SER A 441 9.85 16.91 22.52
CA SER A 441 11.32 16.97 22.53
C SER A 441 11.87 17.67 23.75
#